data_1e6591900a49ba0904a0647f2212a69c
#
_entry.id   1e6591900a49ba0904a0647f2212a69c
#
_cell.length_a   1.000
_cell.length_b   1.000
_cell.length_c   1.000
_cell.angle_alpha   90.00
_cell.angle_beta   90.00
_cell.angle_gamma   90.00
#
_symmetry.space_group_name_H-M   'P 1'
#
loop_
_entity.id
_entity.type
_entity.pdbx_description
1 polymer ?
#
loop_
_entity_poly.entity_id
_entity_poly.type
_entity_poly.pdbx_seq_one_letter_code
_entity_poly.pdbx_strand_id
1 'polypeptide(L)'
;FFWTEDLSGVDWERVYQRYARLLPRIGSRSELSDLIWEMQGELGTSHAYEYGGDYPYAPRYPVGCLGADLVFDAKRRKWIFQKIYSGDIWKTNEHSPLAEPGVALKAGDQLLAVGGVPVDENKTPGELLVHQAGQFVPLTILEAGQQKKGAKISTTQERQIVVKTLFGEQEVRYREWVRNNVKNVDLLTEGRVGYLHLPDMSTHGIAEFHRGYLAQVDREGLIVDARYNTGGMVSPLILEKLAHRHLGYDVPRWGSPESYPYHTLRGHLIVIANQF
;
A
#
# COMPACT_ATOMS: atom_id res chain seq x y z
N PHE A 1 19.24 -17.29 22.22
CA PHE A 1 20.50 -16.72 22.69
C PHE A 1 20.46 -15.22 22.41
N PHE A 2 20.63 -14.41 23.45
CA PHE A 2 20.74 -12.97 23.28
C PHE A 2 22.15 -12.62 22.74
N TRP A 3 22.29 -11.51 22.04
CA TRP A 3 23.51 -11.11 21.33
C TRP A 3 24.66 -10.64 22.26
N THR A 4 24.35 -10.30 23.53
CA THR A 4 25.36 -10.07 24.58
C THR A 4 25.10 -10.98 25.78
N GLU A 5 26.15 -11.39 26.49
CA GLU A 5 26.03 -12.27 27.66
C GLU A 5 25.32 -11.61 28.84
N ASP A 6 25.48 -10.29 28.98
CA ASP A 6 24.88 -9.48 30.04
C ASP A 6 23.48 -8.98 29.71
N LEU A 7 22.85 -9.43 28.62
CA LEU A 7 21.55 -8.98 28.15
C LEU A 7 21.45 -7.45 27.99
N SER A 8 22.55 -6.81 27.56
CA SER A 8 22.69 -5.34 27.45
C SER A 8 22.47 -4.62 28.79
N GLY A 9 22.90 -5.22 29.88
CA GLY A 9 22.80 -4.68 31.23
C GLY A 9 21.43 -4.89 31.89
N VAL A 10 20.56 -5.70 31.30
CA VAL A 10 19.24 -6.04 31.88
C VAL A 10 19.39 -7.12 32.92
N ASP A 11 18.98 -6.85 34.17
CA ASP A 11 18.86 -7.85 35.23
C ASP A 11 17.64 -8.75 34.95
N TRP A 12 17.88 -9.79 34.16
CA TRP A 12 16.82 -10.72 33.70
C TRP A 12 16.16 -11.49 34.82
N GLU A 13 16.90 -11.81 35.87
CA GLU A 13 16.33 -12.49 37.04
C GLU A 13 15.33 -11.59 37.77
N ARG A 14 15.65 -10.31 37.92
CA ARG A 14 14.74 -9.31 38.49
C ARG A 14 13.52 -9.12 37.61
N VAL A 15 13.67 -9.08 36.30
CA VAL A 15 12.57 -9.00 35.33
C VAL A 15 11.68 -10.24 35.49
N TYR A 16 12.25 -11.42 35.43
CA TYR A 16 11.51 -12.69 35.63
C TYR A 16 10.70 -12.71 36.92
N GLN A 17 11.32 -12.37 38.06
CA GLN A 17 10.63 -12.29 39.35
C GLN A 17 9.48 -11.30 39.40
N ARG A 18 9.58 -10.21 38.64
CA ARG A 18 8.50 -9.23 38.53
C ARG A 18 7.28 -9.84 37.83
N TYR A 19 7.48 -10.45 36.69
CA TYR A 19 6.41 -10.97 35.85
C TYR A 19 5.87 -12.34 36.38
N ALA A 20 6.69 -13.18 36.92
CA ALA A 20 6.27 -14.45 37.51
C ALA A 20 5.19 -14.30 38.60
N ARG A 21 5.19 -13.22 39.34
CA ARG A 21 4.15 -12.88 40.35
C ARG A 21 2.76 -12.69 39.74
N LEU A 22 2.67 -12.42 38.45
CA LEU A 22 1.41 -12.18 37.74
C LEU A 22 0.80 -13.50 37.21
N LEU A 23 1.60 -14.59 37.10
CA LEU A 23 1.13 -15.89 36.60
C LEU A 23 -0.14 -16.40 37.27
N PRO A 24 -0.30 -16.34 38.63
CA PRO A 24 -1.52 -16.82 39.27
C PRO A 24 -2.79 -16.02 38.92
N ARG A 25 -2.63 -14.86 38.29
CA ARG A 25 -3.76 -13.99 37.89
C ARG A 25 -4.20 -14.19 36.44
N ILE A 26 -3.43 -14.96 35.68
CA ILE A 26 -3.71 -15.21 34.27
C ILE A 26 -4.86 -16.20 34.17
N GLY A 27 -5.91 -15.83 33.48
CA GLY A 27 -7.10 -16.64 33.26
C GLY A 27 -7.22 -17.21 31.84
N SER A 28 -6.39 -16.78 30.90
CA SER A 28 -6.44 -17.20 29.49
C SER A 28 -5.06 -17.32 28.86
N ARG A 29 -4.99 -18.07 27.76
CA ARG A 29 -3.75 -18.20 26.96
C ARG A 29 -3.34 -16.87 26.33
N SER A 30 -4.29 -16.03 25.94
CA SER A 30 -4.00 -14.68 25.39
C SER A 30 -3.35 -13.77 26.43
N GLU A 31 -3.84 -13.78 27.67
CA GLU A 31 -3.22 -13.00 28.76
C GLU A 31 -1.79 -13.47 29.08
N LEU A 32 -1.50 -14.80 28.91
CA LEU A 32 -0.15 -15.29 29.02
C LEU A 32 0.75 -14.75 27.89
N SER A 33 0.24 -14.68 26.65
CA SER A 33 0.98 -14.06 25.55
C SER A 33 1.26 -12.60 25.83
N ASP A 34 0.28 -11.83 26.29
CA ASP A 34 0.47 -10.43 26.66
C ASP A 34 1.55 -10.26 27.72
N LEU A 35 1.52 -11.11 28.77
CA LEU A 35 2.54 -11.08 29.81
C LEU A 35 3.94 -11.40 29.28
N ILE A 36 4.07 -12.37 28.37
CA ILE A 36 5.35 -12.71 27.74
C ILE A 36 5.83 -11.57 26.86
N TRP A 37 4.93 -10.92 26.10
CA TRP A 37 5.27 -9.75 25.26
C TRP A 37 5.80 -8.60 26.10
N GLU A 38 5.14 -8.25 27.21
CA GLU A 38 5.62 -7.21 28.12
C GLU A 38 6.98 -7.56 28.71
N MET A 39 7.16 -8.81 29.19
CA MET A 39 8.43 -9.27 29.73
C MET A 39 9.57 -9.20 28.70
N GLN A 40 9.33 -9.59 27.45
CA GLN A 40 10.31 -9.48 26.38
C GLN A 40 10.65 -8.03 26.05
N GLY A 41 9.70 -7.11 26.17
CA GLY A 41 9.91 -5.68 25.96
C GLY A 41 10.98 -5.06 26.86
N GLU A 42 11.21 -5.63 28.05
CA GLU A 42 12.28 -5.22 28.97
C GLU A 42 13.69 -5.41 28.40
N LEU A 43 13.85 -6.26 27.39
CA LEU A 43 15.12 -6.46 26.69
C LEU A 43 15.51 -5.28 25.82
N GLY A 44 14.57 -4.36 25.50
CA GLY A 44 14.83 -3.18 24.68
C GLY A 44 15.36 -3.50 23.29
N THR A 45 15.03 -4.68 22.75
CA THR A 45 15.48 -5.14 21.43
C THR A 45 14.30 -5.43 20.51
N SER A 46 14.50 -5.25 19.20
CA SER A 46 13.60 -5.76 18.16
C SER A 46 13.84 -7.26 17.94
N HIS A 47 12.92 -7.91 17.21
CA HIS A 47 13.02 -9.34 16.85
C HIS A 47 12.93 -10.33 18.04
N ALA A 48 12.35 -9.90 19.15
CA ALA A 48 11.92 -10.77 20.22
C ALA A 48 10.41 -11.01 20.05
N TYR A 49 10.02 -12.25 19.75
CA TYR A 49 8.63 -12.59 19.42
C TYR A 49 8.11 -13.74 20.24
N GLU A 50 6.86 -13.65 20.64
CA GLU A 50 6.03 -14.76 21.06
C GLU A 50 4.87 -14.90 20.09
N TYR A 51 4.60 -16.08 19.59
CA TYR A 51 3.49 -16.36 18.69
C TYR A 51 3.07 -17.83 18.72
N GLY A 52 1.86 -18.08 18.26
CA GLY A 52 1.25 -19.41 18.32
C GLY A 52 0.60 -19.66 19.67
N GLY A 53 0.22 -20.91 19.91
CA GLY A 53 -0.48 -21.35 21.11
C GLY A 53 -1.89 -21.85 20.82
N ASP A 54 -2.56 -22.32 21.85
CA ASP A 54 -3.85 -23.02 21.84
C ASP A 54 -4.99 -22.12 22.29
N TYR A 55 -5.13 -20.95 21.72
CA TYR A 55 -6.26 -20.07 21.96
C TYR A 55 -7.15 -19.92 20.72
N PRO A 56 -8.46 -19.70 20.91
CA PRO A 56 -9.38 -19.62 19.79
C PRO A 56 -9.08 -18.39 18.92
N TYR A 57 -9.08 -18.58 17.61
CA TYR A 57 -8.96 -17.48 16.67
C TYR A 57 -10.22 -16.62 16.70
N ALA A 58 -10.03 -15.31 16.68
CA ALA A 58 -11.15 -14.39 16.51
C ALA A 58 -11.88 -14.66 15.18
N PRO A 59 -13.23 -14.57 15.15
CA PRO A 59 -13.97 -14.67 13.90
C PRO A 59 -13.45 -13.67 12.86
N ARG A 60 -13.28 -14.13 11.62
CA ARG A 60 -12.85 -13.28 10.51
C ARG A 60 -14.04 -12.99 9.60
N TYR A 61 -14.22 -11.72 9.31
CA TYR A 61 -15.26 -11.23 8.40
C TYR A 61 -14.58 -10.54 7.20
N PRO A 62 -14.07 -11.30 6.23
CA PRO A 62 -13.35 -10.72 5.09
C PRO A 62 -14.32 -9.88 4.25
N VAL A 63 -14.05 -8.58 4.18
CA VAL A 63 -14.87 -7.64 3.40
C VAL A 63 -14.28 -7.53 2.00
N GLY A 64 -15.12 -7.69 0.98
CA GLY A 64 -14.73 -7.47 -0.40
C GLY A 64 -14.44 -6.00 -0.65
N CYS A 65 -13.25 -5.70 -1.19
CA CYS A 65 -12.84 -4.34 -1.52
C CYS A 65 -13.01 -4.07 -3.02
N LEU A 66 -13.42 -2.85 -3.35
CA LEU A 66 -13.72 -2.45 -4.73
C LEU A 66 -12.59 -1.66 -5.39
N GLY A 67 -11.58 -1.22 -4.63
CA GLY A 67 -10.53 -0.33 -5.13
C GLY A 67 -11.06 1.07 -5.44
N ALA A 68 -11.98 1.58 -4.61
CA ALA A 68 -12.60 2.87 -4.79
C ALA A 68 -13.02 3.51 -3.47
N ASP A 69 -13.11 4.84 -3.44
CA ASP A 69 -13.74 5.57 -2.35
C ASP A 69 -15.22 5.79 -2.68
N LEU A 70 -16.08 5.29 -1.81
CA LEU A 70 -17.51 5.50 -1.83
C LEU A 70 -17.91 6.47 -0.74
N VAL A 71 -18.71 7.48 -1.09
CA VAL A 71 -19.21 8.48 -0.15
C VAL A 71 -20.74 8.55 -0.25
N PHE A 72 -21.38 8.64 0.90
CA PHE A 72 -22.82 8.85 0.95
C PHE A 72 -23.15 10.35 0.82
N ASP A 73 -23.82 10.71 -0.28
CA ASP A 73 -24.36 12.06 -0.47
C ASP A 73 -25.68 12.17 0.30
N ALA A 74 -25.64 12.76 1.47
CA ALA A 74 -26.81 12.91 2.33
C ALA A 74 -27.96 13.75 1.71
N LYS A 75 -27.64 14.70 0.82
CA LYS A 75 -28.64 15.54 0.14
C LYS A 75 -29.44 14.74 -0.90
N ARG A 76 -28.74 13.86 -1.63
CA ARG A 76 -29.34 13.01 -2.67
C ARG A 76 -29.73 11.65 -2.14
N ARG A 77 -29.30 11.29 -0.90
CA ARG A 77 -29.45 9.98 -0.26
C ARG A 77 -28.93 8.84 -1.14
N LYS A 78 -27.70 9.00 -1.65
CA LYS A 78 -27.11 8.07 -2.61
C LYS A 78 -25.62 7.84 -2.34
N TRP A 79 -25.16 6.62 -2.61
CA TRP A 79 -23.73 6.29 -2.61
C TRP A 79 -23.10 6.67 -3.94
N ILE A 80 -22.01 7.44 -3.90
CA ILE A 80 -21.30 7.97 -5.07
C ILE A 80 -19.85 7.47 -5.03
N PHE A 81 -19.37 7.00 -6.16
CA PHE A 81 -17.94 6.75 -6.35
C PHE A 81 -17.19 8.07 -6.41
N GLN A 82 -16.57 8.45 -5.30
CA GLN A 82 -15.80 9.68 -5.21
C GLN A 82 -14.49 9.57 -5.98
N LYS A 83 -13.83 8.40 -5.86
CA LYS A 83 -12.57 8.09 -6.52
C LYS A 83 -12.52 6.62 -6.87
N ILE A 84 -11.93 6.30 -8.02
CA ILE A 84 -11.60 4.94 -8.45
C ILE A 84 -10.09 4.89 -8.58
N TYR A 85 -9.49 3.93 -7.90
CA TYR A 85 -8.06 3.69 -7.97
C TYR A 85 -7.73 2.85 -9.20
N SER A 86 -6.67 3.17 -9.92
CA SER A 86 -6.28 2.35 -11.08
C SER A 86 -5.37 1.16 -10.68
N GLY A 87 -4.50 1.39 -9.71
CA GLY A 87 -3.53 0.35 -9.31
C GLY A 87 -2.50 0.03 -10.40
N ASP A 88 -1.95 -1.19 -10.37
CA ASP A 88 -1.01 -1.70 -11.35
C ASP A 88 -1.66 -2.84 -12.17
N ILE A 89 -1.95 -2.57 -13.43
CA ILE A 89 -2.64 -3.51 -14.34
C ILE A 89 -1.84 -4.81 -14.60
N TRP A 90 -0.54 -4.81 -14.32
CA TRP A 90 0.32 -5.99 -14.50
C TRP A 90 0.28 -6.95 -13.30
N LYS A 91 -0.36 -6.52 -12.21
CA LYS A 91 -0.45 -7.31 -10.98
C LYS A 91 -1.90 -7.44 -10.52
N THR A 92 -2.42 -8.62 -10.59
CA THR A 92 -3.85 -8.93 -10.33
C THR A 92 -4.36 -8.45 -8.97
N ASN A 93 -3.52 -8.46 -7.92
CA ASN A 93 -3.92 -8.03 -6.57
C ASN A 93 -3.65 -6.53 -6.30
N GLU A 94 -2.96 -5.86 -7.22
CA GLU A 94 -2.61 -4.44 -7.12
C GLU A 94 -3.40 -3.58 -8.12
N HIS A 95 -4.40 -4.16 -8.76
CA HIS A 95 -5.27 -3.52 -9.75
C HIS A 95 -6.71 -3.42 -9.24
N SER A 96 -7.34 -2.26 -9.45
CA SER A 96 -8.75 -2.09 -9.06
C SER A 96 -9.68 -2.84 -10.02
N PRO A 97 -10.58 -3.68 -9.50
CA PRO A 97 -11.56 -4.37 -10.34
C PRO A 97 -12.52 -3.40 -11.07
N LEU A 98 -12.63 -2.17 -10.57
CA LEU A 98 -13.44 -1.12 -11.20
C LEU A 98 -12.72 -0.38 -12.32
N ALA A 99 -11.41 -0.54 -12.43
CA ALA A 99 -10.59 0.02 -13.51
C ALA A 99 -10.33 -0.98 -14.65
N GLU A 100 -10.91 -2.17 -14.58
CA GLU A 100 -10.81 -3.20 -15.62
C GLU A 100 -11.39 -2.74 -16.97
N PRO A 101 -10.79 -3.15 -18.08
CA PRO A 101 -11.35 -2.91 -19.42
C PRO A 101 -12.80 -3.39 -19.52
N GLY A 102 -13.69 -2.53 -20.03
CA GLY A 102 -15.12 -2.84 -20.18
C GLY A 102 -15.98 -2.47 -18.96
N VAL A 103 -15.42 -2.24 -17.78
CA VAL A 103 -16.17 -1.76 -16.61
C VAL A 103 -16.61 -0.30 -16.79
N ALA A 104 -15.75 0.56 -17.34
CA ALA A 104 -16.03 1.95 -17.74
C ALA A 104 -16.70 2.82 -16.66
N LEU A 105 -16.42 2.54 -15.37
CA LEU A 105 -16.94 3.29 -14.23
C LEU A 105 -16.12 4.57 -14.03
N LYS A 106 -16.79 5.64 -13.57
CA LYS A 106 -16.16 6.96 -13.37
C LYS A 106 -16.50 7.54 -12.00
N ALA A 107 -15.64 8.41 -11.52
CA ALA A 107 -15.97 9.24 -10.37
C ALA A 107 -17.24 10.07 -10.67
N GLY A 108 -18.16 10.11 -9.71
CA GLY A 108 -19.49 10.71 -9.86
C GLY A 108 -20.61 9.71 -10.18
N ASP A 109 -20.28 8.51 -10.67
CA ASP A 109 -21.29 7.45 -10.85
C ASP A 109 -21.85 7.01 -9.49
N GLN A 110 -23.09 6.52 -9.49
CA GLN A 110 -23.79 6.13 -8.28
C GLN A 110 -23.85 4.60 -8.16
N LEU A 111 -23.62 4.08 -6.97
CA LEU A 111 -23.88 2.69 -6.63
C LEU A 111 -25.31 2.56 -6.13
N LEU A 112 -26.14 1.77 -6.82
CA LEU A 112 -27.54 1.54 -6.48
C LEU A 112 -27.76 0.24 -5.70
N ALA A 113 -27.01 -0.83 -6.04
CA ALA A 113 -27.14 -2.12 -5.39
C ALA A 113 -25.83 -2.91 -5.42
N VAL A 114 -25.65 -3.78 -4.43
CA VAL A 114 -24.56 -4.77 -4.32
C VAL A 114 -25.20 -6.15 -4.18
N GLY A 115 -24.83 -7.10 -5.05
CA GLY A 115 -25.42 -8.44 -5.01
C GLY A 115 -26.93 -8.46 -5.27
N GLY A 116 -27.47 -7.47 -5.98
CA GLY A 116 -28.90 -7.30 -6.19
C GLY A 116 -29.64 -6.66 -5.01
N VAL A 117 -28.96 -6.35 -3.89
CA VAL A 117 -29.56 -5.71 -2.73
C VAL A 117 -29.32 -4.19 -2.80
N PRO A 118 -30.37 -3.35 -2.78
CA PRO A 118 -30.22 -1.89 -2.80
C PRO A 118 -29.39 -1.36 -1.63
N VAL A 119 -28.58 -0.32 -1.90
CA VAL A 119 -27.82 0.40 -0.89
C VAL A 119 -28.47 1.72 -0.54
N ASP A 120 -28.47 2.04 0.75
CA ASP A 120 -28.97 3.31 1.29
C ASP A 120 -28.14 3.75 2.52
N GLU A 121 -28.66 4.67 3.32
CA GLU A 121 -27.99 5.15 4.53
C GLU A 121 -27.94 4.11 5.65
N ASN A 122 -28.88 3.17 5.69
CA ASN A 122 -28.99 2.13 6.72
C ASN A 122 -28.37 0.81 6.26
N LYS A 123 -28.24 0.61 4.96
CA LYS A 123 -27.66 -0.57 4.33
C LYS A 123 -26.49 -0.19 3.44
N THR A 124 -25.32 -0.18 4.05
CA THR A 124 -24.12 0.34 3.42
C THR A 124 -23.47 -0.66 2.43
N PRO A 125 -22.73 -0.19 1.42
CA PRO A 125 -21.97 -1.08 0.55
C PRO A 125 -21.01 -1.99 1.32
N GLY A 126 -20.35 -1.49 2.37
CA GLY A 126 -19.44 -2.27 3.19
C GLY A 126 -20.11 -3.45 3.89
N GLU A 127 -21.33 -3.26 4.40
CA GLU A 127 -22.12 -4.34 5.01
C GLU A 127 -22.43 -5.46 3.99
N LEU A 128 -22.83 -5.09 2.78
CA LEU A 128 -23.17 -6.05 1.72
C LEU A 128 -21.94 -6.73 1.11
N LEU A 129 -20.75 -6.20 1.34
CA LEU A 129 -19.49 -6.76 0.89
C LEU A 129 -18.81 -7.66 1.95
N VAL A 130 -19.42 -7.83 3.14
CA VAL A 130 -18.95 -8.80 4.14
C VAL A 130 -18.99 -10.20 3.54
N HIS A 131 -17.94 -10.99 3.74
CA HIS A 131 -17.72 -12.32 3.15
C HIS A 131 -17.66 -12.34 1.61
N GLN A 132 -17.50 -11.19 0.96
CA GLN A 132 -17.39 -11.11 -0.50
C GLN A 132 -15.93 -10.93 -0.99
N ALA A 133 -14.93 -11.00 -0.11
CA ALA A 133 -13.52 -10.87 -0.52
C ALA A 133 -13.12 -11.96 -1.54
N GLY A 134 -12.59 -11.54 -2.68
CA GLY A 134 -12.19 -12.42 -3.78
C GLY A 134 -13.35 -13.03 -4.58
N GLN A 135 -14.60 -12.65 -4.29
CA GLN A 135 -15.79 -13.16 -4.97
C GLN A 135 -16.21 -12.28 -6.16
N PHE A 136 -16.92 -12.85 -7.11
CA PHE A 136 -17.57 -12.10 -8.18
C PHE A 136 -18.89 -11.52 -7.67
N VAL A 137 -18.99 -10.19 -7.64
CA VAL A 137 -20.12 -9.46 -7.08
C VAL A 137 -20.77 -8.60 -8.17
N PRO A 138 -22.08 -8.77 -8.44
CA PRO A 138 -22.79 -7.85 -9.32
C PRO A 138 -23.05 -6.52 -8.60
N LEU A 139 -22.74 -5.43 -9.30
CA LEU A 139 -23.01 -4.07 -8.85
C LEU A 139 -23.98 -3.41 -9.82
N THR A 140 -25.04 -2.78 -9.31
CA THR A 140 -25.93 -1.95 -10.12
C THR A 140 -25.51 -0.50 -10.01
N ILE A 141 -25.19 0.10 -11.15
CA ILE A 141 -24.61 1.43 -11.26
C ILE A 141 -25.54 2.34 -12.04
N LEU A 142 -25.68 3.58 -11.60
CA LEU A 142 -26.28 4.65 -12.37
C LEU A 142 -25.18 5.62 -12.82
N GLU A 143 -24.97 5.72 -14.12
CA GLU A 143 -23.96 6.61 -14.67
C GLU A 143 -24.31 8.08 -14.41
N ALA A 144 -23.32 8.87 -14.02
CA ALA A 144 -23.48 10.30 -13.91
C ALA A 144 -23.77 10.89 -15.31
N GLY A 145 -24.91 11.49 -15.48
CA GLY A 145 -25.35 12.00 -16.78
C GLY A 145 -24.36 13.00 -17.37
N GLN A 146 -23.86 12.72 -18.56
CA GLN A 146 -23.04 13.67 -19.31
C GLN A 146 -23.96 14.74 -19.92
N GLN A 147 -23.82 15.98 -19.48
CA GLN A 147 -24.36 17.12 -20.24
C GLN A 147 -23.55 17.26 -21.54
N LYS A 148 -24.06 16.72 -22.63
CA LYS A 148 -23.55 17.13 -23.95
C LYS A 148 -23.87 18.59 -24.14
N LYS A 149 -22.87 19.43 -24.48
CA LYS A 149 -23.06 20.83 -24.81
C LYS A 149 -24.21 20.98 -25.85
N GLY A 150 -25.32 21.57 -25.44
CA GLY A 150 -26.50 21.77 -26.29
C GLY A 150 -27.66 20.76 -26.13
N ALA A 151 -27.53 19.70 -25.30
CA ALA A 151 -28.63 18.79 -25.03
C ALA A 151 -29.39 19.18 -23.76
N LYS A 152 -30.73 19.30 -23.89
CA LYS A 152 -31.64 19.64 -22.77
C LYS A 152 -31.88 18.45 -21.80
N ILE A 153 -31.39 17.25 -22.09
CA ILE A 153 -31.63 16.03 -21.29
C ILE A 153 -30.30 15.33 -21.03
N SER A 154 -29.96 15.15 -19.75
CA SER A 154 -28.91 14.26 -19.30
C SER A 154 -29.44 12.83 -19.33
N THR A 155 -28.93 11.96 -20.20
CA THR A 155 -29.26 10.55 -20.19
C THR A 155 -28.45 9.86 -19.09
N THR A 156 -29.09 9.56 -17.98
CA THR A 156 -28.56 8.63 -16.98
C THR A 156 -28.92 7.22 -17.40
N GLN A 157 -27.92 6.35 -17.47
CA GLN A 157 -28.11 4.96 -17.82
C GLN A 157 -27.80 4.08 -16.60
N GLU A 158 -28.79 3.26 -16.23
CA GLU A 158 -28.59 2.19 -15.25
C GLU A 158 -28.01 0.97 -15.95
N ARG A 159 -26.96 0.38 -15.35
CA ARG A 159 -26.36 -0.85 -15.85
C ARG A 159 -25.84 -1.72 -14.72
N GLN A 160 -25.72 -3.00 -14.99
CA GLN A 160 -25.13 -3.96 -14.08
C GLN A 160 -23.71 -4.32 -14.58
N ILE A 161 -22.77 -4.36 -13.66
CA ILE A 161 -21.42 -4.87 -13.87
C ILE A 161 -21.13 -5.97 -12.87
N VAL A 162 -20.28 -6.92 -13.23
CA VAL A 162 -19.80 -7.96 -12.32
C VAL A 162 -18.31 -7.79 -12.14
N VAL A 163 -17.87 -7.63 -10.90
CA VAL A 163 -16.47 -7.39 -10.56
C VAL A 163 -15.99 -8.43 -9.55
N LYS A 164 -14.73 -8.84 -9.68
CA LYS A 164 -14.09 -9.68 -8.67
C LYS A 164 -13.50 -8.78 -7.59
N THR A 165 -14.06 -8.80 -6.39
CA THR A 165 -13.60 -7.98 -5.28
C THR A 165 -12.18 -8.36 -4.84
N LEU A 166 -11.47 -7.41 -4.24
CA LEU A 166 -10.15 -7.62 -3.65
C LEU A 166 -10.27 -8.08 -2.20
N PHE A 167 -9.22 -8.73 -1.69
CA PHE A 167 -9.07 -9.04 -0.26
C PHE A 167 -8.64 -7.84 0.59
N GLY A 168 -8.12 -6.79 -0.04
CA GLY A 168 -7.69 -5.54 0.58
C GLY A 168 -7.34 -4.50 -0.47
N GLU A 169 -7.23 -3.25 -0.06
CA GLU A 169 -6.97 -2.11 -0.96
C GLU A 169 -5.59 -1.46 -0.74
N GLN A 170 -4.80 -1.99 0.20
CA GLN A 170 -3.53 -1.36 0.57
C GLN A 170 -2.62 -1.16 -0.65
N GLU A 171 -2.45 -2.21 -1.45
CA GLU A 171 -1.58 -2.16 -2.63
C GLU A 171 -2.08 -1.20 -3.71
N VAL A 172 -3.39 -1.23 -3.98
CA VAL A 172 -4.00 -0.33 -4.97
C VAL A 172 -3.85 1.14 -4.54
N ARG A 173 -4.07 1.43 -3.25
CA ARG A 173 -3.92 2.76 -2.65
C ARG A 173 -2.47 3.19 -2.60
N TYR A 174 -1.56 2.28 -2.25
CA TYR A 174 -0.12 2.49 -2.25
C TYR A 174 0.37 2.90 -3.64
N ARG A 175 -0.01 2.17 -4.69
CA ARG A 175 0.34 2.49 -6.07
C ARG A 175 -0.11 3.89 -6.49
N GLU A 176 -1.32 4.26 -6.10
CA GLU A 176 -1.84 5.59 -6.38
C GLU A 176 -1.06 6.68 -5.63
N TRP A 177 -0.70 6.43 -4.37
CA TRP A 177 0.08 7.34 -3.56
C TRP A 177 1.48 7.58 -4.16
N VAL A 178 2.19 6.52 -4.54
CA VAL A 178 3.50 6.62 -5.21
C VAL A 178 3.38 7.39 -6.52
N ARG A 179 2.37 7.05 -7.34
CA ARG A 179 2.14 7.71 -8.63
C ARG A 179 1.87 9.21 -8.47
N ASN A 180 1.10 9.58 -7.45
CA ASN A 180 0.83 11.00 -7.17
C ASN A 180 2.09 11.74 -6.71
N ASN A 181 2.94 11.11 -5.90
CA ASN A 181 4.21 11.69 -5.49
C ASN A 181 5.14 11.88 -6.69
N VAL A 182 5.26 10.88 -7.56
CA VAL A 182 6.03 11.01 -8.82
C VAL A 182 5.52 12.20 -9.64
N LYS A 183 4.20 12.31 -9.85
CA LYS A 183 3.60 13.43 -10.60
C LYS A 183 3.86 14.78 -9.94
N ASN A 184 3.73 14.86 -8.62
CA ASN A 184 3.94 16.11 -7.89
C ASN A 184 5.40 16.57 -7.98
N VAL A 185 6.36 15.65 -7.80
CA VAL A 185 7.78 15.97 -7.94
C VAL A 185 8.09 16.39 -9.38
N ASP A 186 7.56 15.67 -10.37
CA ASP A 186 7.74 15.98 -11.77
C ASP A 186 7.22 17.39 -12.12
N LEU A 187 6.01 17.73 -11.67
CA LEU A 187 5.42 19.07 -11.87
C LEU A 187 6.20 20.18 -11.16
N LEU A 188 6.59 19.97 -9.90
CA LEU A 188 7.30 20.97 -9.09
C LEU A 188 8.72 21.24 -9.57
N THR A 189 9.32 20.28 -10.26
CA THR A 189 10.71 20.37 -10.73
C THR A 189 10.84 20.44 -12.24
N GLU A 190 9.72 20.58 -12.95
CA GLU A 190 9.69 20.61 -14.42
C GLU A 190 10.39 19.40 -15.05
N GLY A 191 10.18 18.22 -14.43
CA GLY A 191 10.78 16.97 -14.88
C GLY A 191 12.26 16.78 -14.53
N ARG A 192 12.90 17.69 -13.80
CA ARG A 192 14.33 17.63 -13.50
C ARG A 192 14.69 16.65 -12.39
N VAL A 193 13.77 16.40 -11.44
CA VAL A 193 14.01 15.51 -10.31
C VAL A 193 13.10 14.28 -10.39
N GLY A 194 13.68 13.11 -10.14
CA GLY A 194 12.95 11.85 -10.02
C GLY A 194 12.49 11.59 -8.59
N TYR A 195 11.54 10.67 -8.45
CA TYR A 195 11.05 10.20 -7.17
C TYR A 195 10.81 8.70 -7.21
N LEU A 196 11.27 7.98 -6.20
CA LEU A 196 10.89 6.60 -5.95
C LEU A 196 10.62 6.39 -4.46
N HIS A 197 9.78 5.41 -4.15
CA HIS A 197 9.51 4.99 -2.78
C HIS A 197 10.01 3.57 -2.54
N LEU A 198 10.59 3.34 -1.37
CA LEU A 198 11.06 2.04 -0.90
C LEU A 198 10.13 1.53 0.21
N PRO A 199 9.17 0.64 -0.09
CA PRO A 199 8.21 0.16 0.90
C PRO A 199 8.83 -0.78 1.94
N ASP A 200 9.85 -1.52 1.52
CA ASP A 200 10.58 -2.48 2.35
C ASP A 200 11.99 -2.69 1.81
N MET A 201 12.80 -3.47 2.53
CA MET A 201 14.12 -3.92 2.10
C MET A 201 14.11 -5.42 1.79
N SER A 202 13.06 -5.90 1.11
CA SER A 202 12.87 -7.28 0.66
C SER A 202 12.87 -7.38 -0.87
N THR A 203 12.43 -8.51 -1.41
CA THR A 203 12.25 -8.72 -2.85
C THR A 203 11.26 -7.73 -3.49
N HIS A 204 10.26 -7.28 -2.74
CA HIS A 204 9.31 -6.27 -3.21
C HIS A 204 10.01 -4.90 -3.31
N GLY A 205 10.69 -4.46 -2.24
CA GLY A 205 11.38 -3.17 -2.23
C GLY A 205 12.47 -3.04 -3.29
N ILE A 206 13.25 -4.10 -3.55
CA ILE A 206 14.28 -4.04 -4.62
C ILE A 206 13.64 -4.00 -6.01
N ALA A 207 12.50 -4.67 -6.22
CA ALA A 207 11.77 -4.57 -7.47
C ALA A 207 11.23 -3.15 -7.71
N GLU A 208 10.66 -2.52 -6.68
CA GLU A 208 10.20 -1.13 -6.73
C GLU A 208 11.34 -0.14 -6.93
N PHE A 209 12.49 -0.40 -6.27
CA PHE A 209 13.70 0.38 -6.49
C PHE A 209 14.11 0.37 -7.96
N HIS A 210 14.28 -0.81 -8.56
CA HIS A 210 14.68 -0.90 -9.96
C HIS A 210 13.66 -0.29 -10.92
N ARG A 211 12.36 -0.49 -10.66
CA ARG A 211 11.29 0.12 -11.45
C ARG A 211 11.39 1.65 -11.45
N GLY A 212 11.55 2.25 -10.27
CA GLY A 212 11.64 3.71 -10.13
C GLY A 212 12.99 4.28 -10.57
N TYR A 213 14.09 3.62 -10.20
CA TYR A 213 15.44 4.06 -10.45
C TYR A 213 15.77 4.11 -11.94
N LEU A 214 15.56 3.00 -12.67
CA LEU A 214 15.90 2.91 -14.08
C LEU A 214 15.12 3.90 -14.95
N ALA A 215 13.89 4.20 -14.59
CA ALA A 215 13.06 5.17 -15.32
C ALA A 215 13.49 6.63 -15.11
N GLN A 216 14.35 6.92 -14.11
CA GLN A 216 14.64 8.28 -13.67
C GLN A 216 16.11 8.57 -13.43
N VAL A 217 16.98 7.61 -13.69
CA VAL A 217 18.43 7.71 -13.40
C VAL A 217 19.14 8.85 -14.13
N ASP A 218 18.62 9.28 -15.26
CA ASP A 218 19.19 10.35 -16.09
C ASP A 218 18.74 11.77 -15.68
N ARG A 219 17.91 11.87 -14.64
CA ARG A 219 17.47 13.18 -14.13
C ARG A 219 18.58 13.89 -13.35
N GLU A 220 18.42 15.21 -13.17
CA GLU A 220 19.37 16.06 -12.42
C GLU A 220 19.38 15.78 -10.92
N GLY A 221 18.37 15.09 -10.41
CA GLY A 221 18.27 14.66 -9.03
C GLY A 221 17.30 13.51 -8.85
N LEU A 222 17.41 12.80 -7.72
CA LEU A 222 16.55 11.71 -7.34
C LEU A 222 16.18 11.82 -5.86
N ILE A 223 14.89 11.75 -5.57
CA ILE A 223 14.35 11.60 -4.22
C ILE A 223 14.09 10.11 -4.00
N VAL A 224 14.76 9.53 -3.00
CA VAL A 224 14.49 8.18 -2.49
C VAL A 224 13.72 8.32 -1.19
N ASP A 225 12.45 7.98 -1.23
CA ASP A 225 11.55 8.06 -0.07
C ASP A 225 11.49 6.70 0.63
N ALA A 226 12.06 6.61 1.81
CA ALA A 226 12.07 5.42 2.66
C ALA A 226 11.11 5.55 3.85
N ARG A 227 10.19 6.49 3.82
CA ARG A 227 9.16 6.60 4.88
C ARG A 227 8.27 5.37 4.87
N TYR A 228 7.90 4.90 6.07
CA TYR A 228 7.08 3.70 6.27
C TYR A 228 7.73 2.40 5.75
N ASN A 229 9.06 2.38 5.61
CA ASN A 229 9.79 1.19 5.22
C ASN A 229 9.71 0.14 6.33
N THR A 230 9.30 -1.08 5.97
CA THR A 230 9.10 -2.17 6.92
C THR A 230 10.35 -3.00 7.18
N GLY A 231 11.51 -2.59 6.65
CA GLY A 231 12.78 -3.28 6.84
C GLY A 231 12.98 -4.46 5.89
N GLY A 232 14.06 -5.22 6.13
CA GLY A 232 14.47 -6.36 5.32
C GLY A 232 15.99 -6.46 5.19
N MET A 233 16.49 -7.16 4.15
CA MET A 233 17.89 -7.53 4.03
C MET A 233 18.56 -7.05 2.72
N VAL A 234 17.86 -6.40 1.80
CA VAL A 234 18.41 -6.00 0.49
C VAL A 234 19.04 -4.59 0.48
N SER A 235 19.06 -3.91 1.62
CA SER A 235 19.66 -2.58 1.73
C SER A 235 21.09 -2.47 1.16
N PRO A 236 22.00 -3.46 1.32
CA PRO A 236 23.34 -3.39 0.71
C PRO A 236 23.29 -3.28 -0.81
N LEU A 237 22.37 -3.99 -1.48
CA LEU A 237 22.24 -3.95 -2.95
C LEU A 237 21.74 -2.58 -3.43
N ILE A 238 20.82 -1.97 -2.69
CA ILE A 238 20.30 -0.63 -2.99
C ILE A 238 21.42 0.42 -2.77
N LEU A 239 22.11 0.35 -1.64
CA LEU A 239 23.20 1.26 -1.32
C LEU A 239 24.35 1.15 -2.32
N GLU A 240 24.74 -0.06 -2.72
CA GLU A 240 25.75 -0.29 -3.76
C GLU A 240 25.36 0.47 -5.04
N LYS A 241 24.10 0.31 -5.49
CA LYS A 241 23.61 0.96 -6.70
C LYS A 241 23.61 2.49 -6.60
N LEU A 242 23.16 3.03 -5.47
CA LEU A 242 23.13 4.47 -5.23
C LEU A 242 24.51 5.09 -5.02
N ALA A 243 25.48 4.31 -4.52
CA ALA A 243 26.86 4.75 -4.29
C ALA A 243 27.75 4.73 -5.55
N HIS A 244 27.28 4.14 -6.64
CA HIS A 244 28.02 4.16 -7.90
C HIS A 244 28.26 5.59 -8.34
N ARG A 245 29.53 5.92 -8.59
CA ARG A 245 29.91 7.23 -9.12
C ARG A 245 29.93 7.20 -10.64
N HIS A 246 29.36 8.24 -11.22
CA HIS A 246 29.53 8.50 -12.65
C HIS A 246 30.99 8.81 -12.95
N LEU A 247 31.60 8.05 -13.83
CA LEU A 247 33.03 8.17 -14.17
C LEU A 247 33.24 8.84 -15.54
N GLY A 248 32.29 8.72 -16.45
CA GLY A 248 32.36 9.24 -17.80
C GLY A 248 31.24 8.75 -18.69
N TYR A 249 31.45 8.83 -19.98
CA TYR A 249 30.50 8.37 -20.97
C TYR A 249 31.14 7.38 -21.94
N ASP A 250 30.41 6.31 -22.23
CA ASP A 250 30.68 5.53 -23.43
C ASP A 250 30.03 6.23 -24.62
N VAL A 251 30.85 6.57 -25.62
CA VAL A 251 30.42 7.26 -26.83
C VAL A 251 30.50 6.29 -28.01
N PRO A 252 29.45 5.57 -28.32
CA PRO A 252 29.47 4.64 -29.45
C PRO A 252 29.50 5.42 -30.76
N ARG A 253 29.98 4.76 -31.81
CA ARG A 253 29.99 5.33 -33.16
C ARG A 253 28.59 5.68 -33.66
N TRP A 254 27.58 4.94 -33.18
CA TRP A 254 26.17 5.07 -33.55
C TRP A 254 25.34 5.07 -32.25
N GLY A 255 24.47 6.03 -32.09
CA GLY A 255 23.61 6.16 -30.91
C GLY A 255 23.97 7.36 -30.04
N SER A 256 23.36 7.44 -28.87
CA SER A 256 23.59 8.49 -27.87
C SER A 256 24.68 8.05 -26.89
N PRO A 257 25.44 9.01 -26.31
CA PRO A 257 26.34 8.72 -25.20
C PRO A 257 25.61 8.09 -24.02
N GLU A 258 26.17 7.06 -23.42
CA GLU A 258 25.62 6.35 -22.26
C GLU A 258 26.52 6.55 -21.04
N SER A 259 25.93 6.62 -19.85
CA SER A 259 26.69 6.76 -18.60
C SER A 259 27.59 5.56 -18.35
N TYR A 260 28.82 5.80 -17.89
CA TYR A 260 29.70 4.76 -17.41
C TYR A 260 30.01 4.95 -15.92
N PRO A 261 29.77 3.96 -15.05
CA PRO A 261 29.01 2.70 -15.31
C PRO A 261 27.55 2.95 -15.72
N TYR A 262 26.97 1.96 -16.41
CA TYR A 262 25.58 2.04 -16.87
C TYR A 262 24.60 2.30 -15.72
N HIS A 263 23.59 3.09 -15.99
CA HIS A 263 22.51 3.42 -15.03
C HIS A 263 23.06 4.02 -13.72
N THR A 264 24.03 4.90 -13.82
CA THR A 264 24.58 5.64 -12.68
C THR A 264 23.90 6.99 -12.56
N LEU A 265 23.38 7.30 -11.37
CA LEU A 265 22.82 8.63 -11.08
C LEU A 265 23.90 9.70 -11.23
N ARG A 266 23.62 10.72 -12.04
CA ARG A 266 24.54 11.84 -12.30
C ARG A 266 24.24 13.06 -11.47
N GLY A 267 23.04 13.13 -10.93
CA GLY A 267 22.52 14.28 -10.21
C GLY A 267 22.61 14.14 -8.68
N HIS A 268 21.84 14.97 -8.02
CA HIS A 268 21.77 15.01 -6.57
C HIS A 268 20.88 13.89 -6.03
N LEU A 269 21.27 13.30 -4.90
CA LEU A 269 20.49 12.30 -4.19
C LEU A 269 19.95 12.89 -2.87
N ILE A 270 18.64 12.77 -2.66
CA ILE A 270 17.98 13.12 -1.40
C ILE A 270 17.25 11.88 -0.88
N VAL A 271 17.47 11.56 0.39
CA VAL A 271 16.74 10.48 1.08
C VAL A 271 15.77 11.08 2.07
N ILE A 272 14.52 10.63 2.02
CA ILE A 272 13.49 11.00 2.99
C ILE A 272 13.24 9.80 3.89
N ALA A 273 13.25 10.00 5.20
CA ALA A 273 12.95 9.00 6.20
C ALA A 273 12.01 9.57 7.27
N ASN A 274 11.40 8.69 8.07
CA ASN A 274 10.61 9.03 9.25
C ASN A 274 11.14 8.29 10.48
N GLN A 275 10.49 8.47 11.62
CA GLN A 275 10.92 7.89 12.91
C GLN A 275 10.43 6.45 13.13
N PHE A 276 9.84 5.79 12.16
CA PHE A 276 9.33 4.42 12.32
C PHE A 276 10.32 3.41 11.80
#